data_01d67732ef2141ad2b42b4d40846a6dc
#
_entry.id   01d67732ef2141ad2b42b4d40846a6dc
#
_cell.length_a   1.000
_cell.length_b   1.000
_cell.length_c   1.000
_cell.angle_alpha   90.00
_cell.angle_beta   90.00
_cell.angle_gamma   90.00
#
_symmetry.space_group_name_H-M   'P 1'
#
loop_
_entity.id
_entity.type
_entity.pdbx_description
1 polymer ?
#
loop_
_entity_poly.entity_id
_entity_poly.type
_entity_poly.pdbx_seq_one_letter_code
_entity_poly.pdbx_strand_id
1 'polypeptide(L)'
;MNIAVFCSQYDVAEKYRKDAETLARLIAKGGHTLVFGGFDEGLMGVIADTAHRAGGRVVGIISERIKDSAYKLADEMVVVRDTLEMNQELIGRGDVIVVLVGGIGTLNELTDVLRMKKNGLLDGTKHIVIVNTDGFYEKFKEQLEKMNAEGFLKKEVMDAVHFADTPEAAMRYIEHNGN
;
A
#
# COMPACT_ATOMS: atom_id res chain seq x y z
N MET A 1 -6.83 4.73 12.19
CA MET A 1 -7.23 4.01 10.97
C MET A 1 -6.19 2.97 10.60
N ASN A 2 -6.56 2.00 9.78
CA ASN A 2 -5.65 1.01 9.21
C ASN A 2 -5.15 1.51 7.85
N ILE A 3 -3.84 1.61 7.67
CA ILE A 3 -3.22 2.00 6.41
C ILE A 3 -2.59 0.75 5.80
N ALA A 4 -3.18 0.24 4.71
CA ALA A 4 -2.62 -0.89 3.98
C ALA A 4 -1.55 -0.39 3.01
N VAL A 5 -0.35 -0.96 3.10
CA VAL A 5 0.79 -0.55 2.29
C VAL A 5 1.23 -1.67 1.36
N PHE A 6 1.20 -1.38 0.07
CA PHE A 6 1.74 -2.25 -0.98
C PHE A 6 3.15 -1.80 -1.34
N CYS A 7 4.11 -2.69 -1.30
CA CYS A 7 5.50 -2.38 -1.61
C CYS A 7 6.28 -3.63 -2.03
N SER A 8 7.53 -3.43 -2.45
CA SER A 8 8.41 -4.51 -2.91
C SER A 8 8.90 -5.39 -1.77
N GLN A 9 9.01 -6.69 -2.03
CA GLN A 9 9.74 -7.65 -1.20
C GLN A 9 11.26 -7.67 -1.49
N TYR A 10 11.71 -6.91 -2.48
CA TYR A 10 13.12 -6.91 -2.89
C TYR A 10 13.90 -5.77 -2.24
N ASP A 11 15.20 -5.99 -2.04
CA ASP A 11 16.13 -4.93 -1.74
C ASP A 11 16.29 -4.01 -2.94
N VAL A 12 16.17 -2.70 -2.69
CA VAL A 12 16.17 -1.68 -3.72
C VAL A 12 17.03 -0.49 -3.31
N ALA A 13 17.17 0.49 -4.20
CA ALA A 13 17.99 1.68 -3.95
C ALA A 13 17.58 2.41 -2.66
N GLU A 14 18.56 3.00 -1.98
CA GLU A 14 18.45 3.67 -0.68
C GLU A 14 17.32 4.73 -0.62
N LYS A 15 17.07 5.45 -1.70
CA LYS A 15 16.00 6.44 -1.77
C LYS A 15 14.62 5.84 -1.49
N TYR A 16 14.35 4.64 -2.01
CA TYR A 16 13.07 3.93 -1.79
C TYR A 16 12.97 3.35 -0.38
N ARG A 17 14.11 2.94 0.19
CA ARG A 17 14.16 2.53 1.61
C ARG A 17 13.84 3.68 2.53
N LYS A 18 14.41 4.87 2.29
CA LYS A 18 14.12 6.09 3.05
C LYS A 18 12.65 6.48 3.01
N ASP A 19 12.01 6.33 1.86
CA ASP A 19 10.58 6.59 1.74
C ASP A 19 9.74 5.60 2.55
N ALA A 20 10.07 4.30 2.49
CA ALA A 20 9.41 3.28 3.30
C ALA A 20 9.58 3.56 4.81
N GLU A 21 10.79 3.90 5.25
CA GLU A 21 11.06 4.28 6.64
C GLU A 21 10.29 5.54 7.05
N THR A 22 10.25 6.55 6.18
CA THR A 22 9.55 7.81 6.45
C THR A 22 8.05 7.58 6.57
N LEU A 23 7.46 6.83 5.63
CA LEU A 23 6.05 6.45 5.70
C LEU A 23 5.73 5.68 6.98
N ALA A 24 6.55 4.69 7.33
CA ALA A 24 6.36 3.88 8.54
C ALA A 24 6.36 4.73 9.82
N ARG A 25 7.32 5.66 9.95
CA ARG A 25 7.38 6.59 11.08
C ARG A 25 6.17 7.51 11.16
N LEU A 26 5.68 7.98 10.01
CA LEU A 26 4.49 8.85 9.96
C LEU A 26 3.22 8.07 10.34
N ILE A 27 3.05 6.84 9.86
CA ILE A 27 1.94 5.96 10.22
C ILE A 27 1.93 5.73 11.74
N ALA A 28 3.06 5.34 12.33
CA ALA A 28 3.18 5.10 13.76
C ALA A 28 2.92 6.37 14.59
N LYS A 29 3.53 7.50 14.20
CA LYS A 29 3.37 8.80 14.89
C LYS A 29 1.92 9.31 14.84
N GLY A 30 1.20 9.04 13.77
CA GLY A 30 -0.22 9.38 13.60
C GLY A 30 -1.17 8.47 14.40
N GLY A 31 -0.65 7.46 15.12
CA GLY A 31 -1.45 6.48 15.85
C GLY A 31 -2.26 5.55 14.92
N HIS A 32 -1.79 5.38 13.69
CA HIS A 32 -2.40 4.48 12.71
C HIS A 32 -1.79 3.08 12.78
N THR A 33 -2.53 2.09 12.30
CA THR A 33 -2.05 0.70 12.16
C THR A 33 -1.47 0.51 10.77
N LEU A 34 -0.24 0.01 10.68
CA LEU A 34 0.32 -0.51 9.44
C LEU A 34 -0.29 -1.87 9.13
N VAL A 35 -0.86 -2.05 7.93
CA VAL A 35 -1.26 -3.35 7.37
C VAL A 35 -0.40 -3.61 6.14
N PHE A 36 0.25 -4.78 6.04
CA PHE A 36 1.19 -5.05 4.95
C PHE A 36 1.27 -6.54 4.60
N GLY A 37 1.98 -6.89 3.53
CA GLY A 37 2.11 -8.25 2.99
C GLY A 37 2.90 -9.25 3.85
N GLY A 38 3.20 -8.91 5.10
CA GLY A 38 3.71 -9.84 6.12
C GLY A 38 5.15 -10.34 5.95
N PHE A 39 5.83 -10.06 4.84
CA PHE A 39 7.15 -10.59 4.51
C PHE A 39 8.28 -9.82 5.21
N ASP A 40 9.32 -10.53 5.68
CA ASP A 40 10.44 -9.95 6.47
C ASP A 40 11.66 -9.58 5.60
N GLU A 41 11.45 -9.20 4.35
CA GLU A 41 12.53 -8.82 3.45
C GLU A 41 12.16 -7.57 2.61
N GLY A 42 13.19 -6.94 2.03
CA GLY A 42 13.06 -5.79 1.15
C GLY A 42 12.33 -4.61 1.81
N LEU A 43 11.52 -3.87 1.04
CA LEU A 43 10.76 -2.75 1.58
C LEU A 43 9.68 -3.19 2.59
N MET A 44 9.14 -4.41 2.47
CA MET A 44 8.17 -4.94 3.42
C MET A 44 8.78 -5.10 4.82
N GLY A 45 9.98 -5.68 4.92
CA GLY A 45 10.71 -5.78 6.18
C GLY A 45 11.08 -4.41 6.73
N VAL A 46 11.54 -3.50 5.88
CA VAL A 46 11.91 -2.12 6.28
C VAL A 46 10.72 -1.37 6.89
N ILE A 47 9.55 -1.40 6.23
CA ILE A 47 8.38 -0.65 6.71
C ILE A 47 7.84 -1.24 8.02
N ALA A 48 7.81 -2.57 8.13
CA ALA A 48 7.35 -3.26 9.34
C ALA A 48 8.26 -2.99 10.54
N ASP A 49 9.58 -3.18 10.37
CA ASP A 49 10.56 -2.95 11.43
C ASP A 49 10.60 -1.48 11.88
N THR A 50 10.51 -0.55 10.93
CA THR A 50 10.48 0.89 11.26
C THR A 50 9.21 1.29 12.00
N ALA A 51 8.05 0.80 11.58
CA ALA A 51 6.78 1.06 12.27
C ALA A 51 6.78 0.49 13.68
N HIS A 52 7.22 -0.77 13.84
CA HIS A 52 7.34 -1.43 15.13
C HIS A 52 8.28 -0.67 16.08
N ARG A 53 9.50 -0.32 15.64
CA ARG A 53 10.45 0.47 16.44
C ARG A 53 9.95 1.87 16.80
N ALA A 54 9.09 2.44 15.99
CA ALA A 54 8.43 3.71 16.27
C ALA A 54 7.23 3.59 17.23
N GLY A 55 6.94 2.39 17.75
CA GLY A 55 5.83 2.11 18.65
C GLY A 55 4.45 2.02 17.96
N GLY A 56 4.44 1.87 16.64
CA GLY A 56 3.21 1.69 15.85
C GLY A 56 2.71 0.25 15.90
N ARG A 57 1.41 0.05 15.75
CA ARG A 57 0.80 -1.27 15.57
C ARG A 57 1.05 -1.80 14.16
N VAL A 58 1.50 -3.06 14.06
CA VAL A 58 1.85 -3.73 12.80
C VAL A 58 1.02 -5.00 12.62
N VAL A 59 0.29 -5.08 11.52
CA VAL A 59 -0.51 -6.24 11.11
C VAL A 59 0.03 -6.77 9.78
N GLY A 60 0.53 -7.99 9.78
CA GLY A 60 1.00 -8.68 8.59
C GLY A 60 -0.05 -9.65 8.06
N ILE A 61 -0.13 -9.78 6.73
CA ILE A 61 -0.96 -10.78 6.06
C ILE A 61 -0.07 -11.57 5.13
N ILE A 62 0.02 -12.88 5.34
CA ILE A 62 0.96 -13.72 4.59
C ILE A 62 0.28 -15.01 4.12
N SER A 63 0.65 -15.52 2.95
CA SER A 63 0.13 -16.79 2.49
C SER A 63 0.82 -17.97 3.20
N GLU A 64 0.06 -19.03 3.45
CA GLU A 64 0.54 -20.29 4.08
C GLU A 64 1.81 -20.80 3.42
N ARG A 65 1.94 -20.63 2.09
CA ARG A 65 3.10 -21.10 1.31
C ARG A 65 4.43 -20.49 1.73
N ILE A 66 4.42 -19.25 2.24
CA ILE A 66 5.64 -18.49 2.58
C ILE A 66 5.64 -17.99 4.03
N LYS A 67 4.81 -18.56 4.89
CA LYS A 67 4.65 -18.14 6.30
C LYS A 67 5.94 -18.18 7.11
N ASP A 68 6.90 -19.03 6.73
CA ASP A 68 8.20 -19.13 7.44
C ASP A 68 9.04 -17.88 7.24
N SER A 69 8.77 -17.08 6.20
CA SER A 69 9.40 -15.79 5.92
C SER A 69 8.63 -14.60 6.50
N ALA A 70 7.68 -14.86 7.40
CA ALA A 70 6.88 -13.79 8.01
C ALA A 70 7.71 -12.92 8.97
N TYR A 71 7.44 -11.63 8.98
CA TYR A 71 7.97 -10.70 9.97
C TYR A 71 7.54 -11.08 11.37
N LYS A 72 8.50 -11.36 12.27
CA LYS A 72 8.28 -12.00 13.57
C LYS A 72 7.76 -11.07 14.68
N LEU A 73 7.93 -9.76 14.52
CA LEU A 73 7.57 -8.76 15.53
C LEU A 73 6.25 -8.04 15.20
N ALA A 74 5.45 -8.59 14.29
CA ALA A 74 4.11 -8.08 14.04
C ALA A 74 3.19 -8.31 15.26
N ASP A 75 2.36 -7.33 15.61
CA ASP A 75 1.35 -7.46 16.67
C ASP A 75 0.27 -8.49 16.31
N GLU A 76 0.02 -8.65 15.01
CA GLU A 76 -0.90 -9.64 14.45
C GLU A 76 -0.34 -10.16 13.12
N MET A 77 -0.31 -11.48 12.95
CA MET A 77 0.04 -12.11 11.68
C MET A 77 -1.11 -13.00 11.22
N VAL A 78 -1.75 -12.61 10.13
CA VAL A 78 -2.85 -13.35 9.50
C VAL A 78 -2.29 -14.26 8.41
N VAL A 79 -2.46 -15.57 8.59
CA VAL A 79 -2.05 -16.55 7.59
C VAL A 79 -3.26 -16.92 6.73
N VAL A 80 -3.13 -16.73 5.43
CA VAL A 80 -4.17 -17.01 4.42
C VAL A 80 -3.71 -18.10 3.47
N ARG A 81 -4.65 -18.69 2.70
CA ARG A 81 -4.37 -19.85 1.84
C ARG A 81 -3.40 -19.52 0.69
N ASP A 82 -3.65 -18.39 0.03
CA ASP A 82 -2.96 -18.02 -1.21
C ASP A 82 -2.87 -16.51 -1.40
N THR A 83 -2.20 -16.09 -2.46
CA THR A 83 -1.99 -14.66 -2.79
C THR A 83 -3.30 -13.93 -3.11
N LEU A 84 -4.29 -14.63 -3.65
CA LEU A 84 -5.59 -13.99 -3.96
C LEU A 84 -6.31 -13.60 -2.68
N GLU A 85 -6.38 -14.50 -1.71
CA GLU A 85 -6.94 -14.23 -0.39
C GLU A 85 -6.12 -13.16 0.36
N MET A 86 -4.78 -13.18 0.21
CA MET A 86 -3.89 -12.16 0.77
C MET A 86 -4.24 -10.76 0.25
N ASN A 87 -4.41 -10.59 -1.06
CA ASN A 87 -4.81 -9.32 -1.64
C ASN A 87 -6.18 -8.86 -1.14
N GLN A 88 -7.14 -9.79 -1.04
CA GLN A 88 -8.48 -9.48 -0.52
C GLN A 88 -8.44 -9.00 0.93
N GLU A 89 -7.67 -9.67 1.79
CA GLU A 89 -7.49 -9.30 3.19
C GLU A 89 -6.77 -7.95 3.34
N LEU A 90 -5.68 -7.72 2.58
CA LEU A 90 -4.96 -6.45 2.57
C LEU A 90 -5.88 -5.28 2.20
N ILE A 91 -6.59 -5.43 1.09
CA ILE A 91 -7.52 -4.41 0.58
C ILE A 91 -8.71 -4.23 1.54
N GLY A 92 -9.24 -5.32 2.08
CA GLY A 92 -10.39 -5.30 2.99
C GLY A 92 -10.10 -4.60 4.31
N ARG A 93 -8.92 -4.85 4.90
CA ARG A 93 -8.54 -4.32 6.21
C ARG A 93 -8.08 -2.87 6.18
N GLY A 94 -7.55 -2.38 5.05
CA GLY A 94 -7.10 -1.00 4.92
C GLY A 94 -8.27 -0.02 4.82
N ASP A 95 -8.32 0.99 5.66
CA ASP A 95 -9.22 2.14 5.48
C ASP A 95 -8.74 3.00 4.30
N VAL A 96 -7.42 3.09 4.13
CA VAL A 96 -6.72 3.73 3.02
C VAL A 96 -5.66 2.77 2.48
N ILE A 97 -5.44 2.80 1.16
CA ILE A 97 -4.37 2.05 0.51
C ILE A 97 -3.24 3.02 0.14
N VAL A 98 -2.02 2.71 0.57
CA VAL A 98 -0.81 3.42 0.14
C VAL A 98 0.05 2.48 -0.68
N VAL A 99 0.52 2.96 -1.83
CA VAL A 99 1.38 2.19 -2.73
C VAL A 99 2.74 2.86 -2.80
N LEU A 100 3.76 2.19 -2.28
CA LEU A 100 5.17 2.54 -2.51
C LEU A 100 5.67 1.90 -3.82
N VAL A 101 6.89 2.26 -4.21
CA VAL A 101 7.50 1.64 -5.39
C VAL A 101 7.59 0.13 -5.26
N GLY A 102 7.32 -0.56 -6.35
CA GLY A 102 7.33 -2.02 -6.36
C GLY A 102 7.30 -2.61 -7.76
N GLY A 103 7.41 -3.92 -7.81
CA GLY A 103 7.42 -4.69 -9.05
C GLY A 103 6.02 -5.17 -9.47
N ILE A 104 6.01 -6.29 -10.19
CA ILE A 104 4.77 -6.89 -10.74
C ILE A 104 3.77 -7.28 -9.64
N GLY A 105 4.25 -7.76 -8.48
CA GLY A 105 3.38 -8.07 -7.33
C GLY A 105 2.63 -6.83 -6.85
N THR A 106 3.34 -5.74 -6.62
CA THR A 106 2.76 -4.45 -6.20
C THR A 106 1.81 -3.87 -7.26
N LEU A 107 2.16 -4.00 -8.55
CA LEU A 107 1.24 -3.61 -9.64
C LEU A 107 -0.01 -4.49 -9.69
N ASN A 108 0.11 -5.80 -9.40
CA ASN A 108 -1.05 -6.68 -9.30
C ASN A 108 -1.99 -6.23 -8.17
N GLU A 109 -1.46 -5.96 -6.98
CA GLU A 109 -2.23 -5.44 -5.83
C GLU A 109 -2.91 -4.12 -6.19
N LEU A 110 -2.16 -3.18 -6.81
CA LEU A 110 -2.69 -1.89 -7.26
C LEU A 110 -3.80 -2.06 -8.30
N THR A 111 -3.62 -2.89 -9.30
CA THR A 111 -4.65 -3.12 -10.33
C THR A 111 -5.87 -3.86 -9.78
N ASP A 112 -5.69 -4.74 -8.79
CA ASP A 112 -6.80 -5.40 -8.09
C ASP A 112 -7.65 -4.39 -7.31
N VAL A 113 -7.04 -3.48 -6.55
CA VAL A 113 -7.80 -2.46 -5.82
C VAL A 113 -8.53 -1.51 -6.78
N LEU A 114 -7.91 -1.11 -7.90
CA LEU A 114 -8.57 -0.31 -8.94
C LEU A 114 -9.76 -1.04 -9.57
N ARG A 115 -9.61 -2.33 -9.86
CA ARG A 115 -10.67 -3.19 -10.39
C ARG A 115 -11.82 -3.33 -9.38
N MET A 116 -11.51 -3.54 -8.10
CA MET A 116 -12.52 -3.63 -7.05
C MET A 116 -13.28 -2.30 -6.90
N LYS A 117 -12.58 -1.16 -6.95
CA LYS A 117 -13.20 0.19 -6.93
C LYS A 117 -14.13 0.38 -8.12
N LYS A 118 -13.65 0.05 -9.33
CA LYS A 118 -14.46 0.12 -10.57
C LYS A 118 -15.77 -0.68 -10.46
N ASN A 119 -15.72 -1.83 -9.81
CA ASN A 119 -16.86 -2.75 -9.69
C ASN A 119 -17.79 -2.44 -8.49
N GLY A 120 -17.53 -1.37 -7.73
CA GLY A 120 -18.29 -1.02 -6.54
C GLY A 120 -18.13 -2.00 -5.37
N LEU A 121 -17.04 -2.77 -5.35
CA LEU A 121 -16.73 -3.74 -4.30
C LEU A 121 -15.97 -3.12 -3.12
N LEU A 122 -15.56 -1.87 -3.23
CA LEU A 122 -14.94 -1.09 -2.18
C LEU A 122 -15.83 0.06 -1.79
N ASP A 123 -15.77 0.45 -0.53
CA ASP A 123 -16.39 1.67 -0.03
C ASP A 123 -15.99 2.86 -0.92
N GLY A 124 -16.97 3.68 -1.25
CA GLY A 124 -16.79 4.88 -2.06
C GLY A 124 -15.73 5.84 -1.52
N THR A 125 -15.56 5.86 -0.20
CA THR A 125 -14.62 6.72 0.53
C THR A 125 -13.17 6.22 0.54
N LYS A 126 -12.90 4.94 0.19
CA LYS A 126 -11.55 4.39 0.24
C LYS A 126 -10.63 5.03 -0.80
N HIS A 127 -9.65 5.78 -0.33
CA HIS A 127 -8.63 6.42 -1.15
C HIS A 127 -7.46 5.48 -1.45
N ILE A 128 -6.85 5.67 -2.64
CA ILE A 128 -5.64 4.97 -3.09
C ILE A 128 -4.58 6.03 -3.31
N VAL A 129 -3.53 6.01 -2.50
CA VAL A 129 -2.46 7.02 -2.55
C VAL A 129 -1.18 6.36 -3.06
N ILE A 130 -0.67 6.82 -4.19
CA ILE A 130 0.54 6.29 -4.83
C ILE A 130 1.69 7.25 -4.56
N VAL A 131 2.72 6.78 -3.86
CA VAL A 131 3.95 7.55 -3.65
C VAL A 131 4.82 7.40 -4.90
N ASN A 132 4.88 8.49 -5.68
CA ASN A 132 5.51 8.52 -7.00
C ASN A 132 6.96 9.03 -6.94
N THR A 133 7.78 8.43 -6.07
CA THR A 133 9.19 8.78 -5.88
C THR A 133 9.94 8.87 -7.21
N ASP A 134 10.53 10.03 -7.49
CA ASP A 134 11.27 10.29 -8.73
C ASP A 134 10.50 9.92 -10.02
N GLY A 135 9.17 10.01 -10.01
CA GLY A 135 8.35 9.71 -11.18
C GLY A 135 8.27 8.23 -11.55
N PHE A 136 8.54 7.32 -10.59
CA PHE A 136 8.53 5.88 -10.84
C PHE A 136 7.23 5.39 -11.48
N TYR A 137 6.09 5.94 -11.07
CA TYR A 137 4.77 5.60 -11.59
C TYR A 137 4.25 6.56 -12.67
N GLU A 138 5.07 7.47 -13.21
CA GLU A 138 4.59 8.48 -14.17
C GLU A 138 3.96 7.84 -15.41
N LYS A 139 4.58 6.80 -15.96
CA LYS A 139 4.02 6.07 -17.12
C LYS A 139 2.73 5.31 -16.80
N PHE A 140 2.58 4.84 -15.56
CA PHE A 140 1.35 4.22 -15.11
C PHE A 140 0.23 5.26 -14.95
N LYS A 141 0.56 6.45 -14.42
CA LYS A 141 -0.37 7.59 -14.35
C LYS A 141 -0.84 8.01 -15.73
N GLU A 142 0.07 8.24 -16.69
CA GLU A 142 -0.25 8.54 -18.09
C GLU A 142 -1.18 7.47 -18.70
N GLN A 143 -0.94 6.18 -18.39
CA GLN A 143 -1.79 5.09 -18.88
C GLN A 143 -3.21 5.14 -18.28
N LEU A 144 -3.37 5.42 -16.99
CA LEU A 144 -4.68 5.59 -16.36
C LEU A 144 -5.43 6.79 -16.95
N GLU A 145 -4.75 7.92 -17.14
CA GLU A 145 -5.30 9.12 -17.76
C GLU A 145 -5.80 8.84 -19.19
N LYS A 146 -5.01 8.10 -19.96
CA LYS A 146 -5.39 7.68 -21.32
C LYS A 146 -6.62 6.76 -21.30
N MET A 147 -6.65 5.77 -20.40
CA MET A 147 -7.82 4.89 -20.24
C MET A 147 -9.08 5.70 -19.87
N ASN A 148 -8.96 6.70 -19.02
CA ASN A 148 -10.08 7.57 -18.66
C ASN A 148 -10.54 8.42 -19.85
N ALA A 149 -9.61 9.06 -20.55
CA ALA A 149 -9.90 9.90 -21.71
C ALA A 149 -10.58 9.13 -22.86
N GLU A 150 -10.23 7.86 -23.05
CA GLU A 150 -10.81 6.98 -24.06
C GLU A 150 -12.05 6.19 -23.58
N GLY A 151 -12.51 6.40 -22.33
CA GLY A 151 -13.71 5.78 -21.78
C GLY A 151 -13.55 4.36 -21.23
N PHE A 152 -12.32 3.83 -21.13
CA PHE A 152 -12.04 2.51 -20.54
C PHE A 152 -11.95 2.52 -19.02
N LEU A 153 -11.77 3.70 -18.40
CA LEU A 153 -11.73 3.88 -16.96
C LEU A 153 -12.69 5.00 -16.57
N LYS A 154 -13.56 4.74 -15.59
CA LYS A 154 -14.51 5.73 -15.11
C LYS A 154 -13.81 6.81 -14.27
N LYS A 155 -14.36 8.04 -14.35
CA LYS A 155 -13.84 9.20 -13.61
C LYS A 155 -13.78 8.94 -12.08
N GLU A 156 -14.77 8.26 -11.52
CA GLU A 156 -14.86 7.96 -10.10
C GLU A 156 -13.68 7.08 -9.60
N VAL A 157 -13.10 6.27 -10.49
CA VAL A 157 -11.88 5.48 -10.18
C VAL A 157 -10.66 6.39 -10.20
N MET A 158 -10.58 7.32 -11.18
CA MET A 158 -9.49 8.30 -11.24
C MET A 158 -9.51 9.24 -10.03
N ASP A 159 -10.68 9.73 -9.63
CA ASP A 159 -10.85 10.62 -8.49
C ASP A 159 -10.47 9.95 -7.13
N ALA A 160 -10.49 8.61 -7.07
CA ALA A 160 -10.07 7.86 -5.89
C ALA A 160 -8.54 7.66 -5.80
N VAL A 161 -7.80 7.96 -6.88
CA VAL A 161 -6.34 7.79 -6.94
C VAL A 161 -5.67 9.13 -6.77
N HIS A 162 -4.77 9.21 -5.80
CA HIS A 162 -3.92 10.38 -5.57
C HIS A 162 -2.45 10.01 -5.75
N PHE A 163 -1.73 10.78 -6.58
CA PHE A 163 -0.28 10.65 -6.73
C PHE A 163 0.41 11.69 -5.84
N ALA A 164 1.25 11.23 -4.93
CA ALA A 164 2.03 12.06 -4.02
C ALA A 164 3.52 11.91 -4.32
N ASP A 165 4.26 13.00 -4.37
CA ASP A 165 5.70 12.98 -4.68
C ASP A 165 6.55 12.42 -3.54
N THR A 166 6.04 12.49 -2.31
CA THR A 166 6.74 12.02 -1.10
C THR A 166 5.80 11.36 -0.10
N PRO A 167 6.33 10.52 0.83
CA PRO A 167 5.55 9.94 1.92
C PRO A 167 4.84 10.99 2.79
N GLU A 168 5.47 12.14 3.03
CA GLU A 168 4.88 13.23 3.80
C GLU A 168 3.68 13.86 3.08
N ALA A 169 3.78 14.01 1.75
CA ALA A 169 2.66 14.49 0.95
C ALA A 169 1.51 13.49 0.95
N ALA A 170 1.82 12.19 0.86
CA ALA A 170 0.83 11.12 0.95
C ALA A 170 0.09 11.16 2.30
N MET A 171 0.82 11.25 3.42
CA MET A 171 0.20 11.29 4.74
C MET A 171 -0.62 12.55 4.96
N ARG A 172 -0.16 13.73 4.52
CA ARG A 172 -0.98 14.96 4.57
C ARG A 172 -2.29 14.81 3.82
N TYR A 173 -2.26 14.20 2.64
CA TYR A 173 -3.49 13.93 1.87
C TYR A 173 -4.44 13.00 2.64
N ILE A 174 -3.92 11.92 3.23
CA ILE A 174 -4.69 10.95 4.02
C ILE A 174 -5.35 11.61 5.22
N GLU A 175 -4.61 12.41 5.98
CA GLU A 175 -5.12 13.11 7.18
C GLU A 175 -6.23 14.13 6.85
N HIS A 176 -6.21 14.73 5.65
CA HIS A 176 -7.24 15.68 5.22
C HIS A 176 -8.48 15.01 4.62
N ASN A 177 -8.37 13.82 4.04
CA ASN A 177 -9.43 13.20 3.25
C ASN A 177 -9.86 11.81 3.77
N GLY A 178 -9.18 11.28 4.77
CA GLY A 178 -9.40 9.93 5.30
C GLY A 178 -10.38 9.85 6.48
N ASN A 179 -11.16 10.91 6.73
CA ASN A 179 -12.20 10.96 7.80
C ASN A 179 -13.59 10.81 7.22
#